data_fe195ba1578c7cb3317ed8f20d20037e
#
_entry.id   fe195ba1578c7cb3317ed8f20d20037e
#
_cell.length_a   1.000
_cell.length_b   1.000
_cell.length_c   1.000
_cell.angle_alpha   90.00
_cell.angle_beta   90.00
_cell.angle_gamma   90.00
#
_symmetry.space_group_name_H-M   'P 1'
#
loop_
_entity.id
_entity.type
_entity.pdbx_description
1 polymer ?
#
loop_
_entity_poly.entity_id
_entity_poly.type
_entity_poly.pdbx_seq_one_letter_code
_entity_poly.pdbx_strand_id
1 'polypeptide(L)'
;VEIIVIGGVAAGPRAAARLKRLLPNDNITLVNDSEKLSYGACGLPYYASGDINDIAEIFKTSYGLIRDKAYFENIKRLNVLTPYRAERIDCENKVLYLSNLQTGLSLELPYDRLILATGASPIKPNIPGIESERVRTFSKPDDASYFRKLAEVGRLENICIVGAGFIGCELSEAFTSLWGIKSCVVEGEGCVLPRFLDREMGLLVKSEMIRNGVDLFCGTSVDRFEEKEGRLKIFFGDNYTEGDAAIVAVGFKPNIELAESADLEIGITGGIKVDCHLQTSDPLIYAAGDCVENYNLILDKPVLLPLGSIANRHGRLIANNIAGRMDEFSGVVGTLAVKVFDYNVAATGITQKTAEENGLDIGCVWGSFPDKAEYYPEWKYIYLKMVYEKGNYRLLGLQAVGPGDVVKRVDIFSQLLHRRACLDDLFDLEMAYSPPYSSALDPLFVLGCIAKNQEEDLVKAISPEFLAAGSITDGYIIIDVREEGERKGDPIEAEGIEILEIPMTVLVSKLSTLDLKGKKPIVVCHRGVRGYEVARRLKDYGFEQTSFLGGGMSFVGAMKEGIG
;
A
#
# COMPACT_ATOMS: atom_id res chain seq x y z
N VAL A 1 37.34 11.27 11.66
CA VAL A 1 36.32 11.95 10.84
C VAL A 1 35.08 12.15 11.69
N GLU A 2 34.50 13.36 11.61
CA GLU A 2 33.27 13.74 12.32
C GLU A 2 32.06 13.47 11.39
N ILE A 3 31.24 12.47 11.71
CA ILE A 3 30.06 12.12 10.94
C ILE A 3 28.81 12.37 11.80
N ILE A 4 27.91 13.22 11.32
CA ILE A 4 26.66 13.52 12.02
C ILE A 4 25.49 12.91 11.26
N VAL A 5 24.58 12.28 11.99
CA VAL A 5 23.34 11.66 11.47
C VAL A 5 22.16 12.32 12.14
N ILE A 6 21.29 12.95 11.36
CA ILE A 6 20.09 13.65 11.85
C ILE A 6 18.87 12.80 11.59
N GLY A 7 18.17 12.40 12.66
CA GLY A 7 16.97 11.58 12.65
C GLY A 7 17.17 10.18 13.25
N GLY A 8 16.39 9.87 14.25
CA GLY A 8 16.60 8.73 15.16
C GLY A 8 15.64 7.54 14.98
N VAL A 9 14.84 7.44 13.91
CA VAL A 9 13.80 6.37 13.83
C VAL A 9 14.24 5.17 12.98
N ALA A 10 14.39 5.31 11.65
CA ALA A 10 14.66 4.19 10.76
C ALA A 10 16.03 4.29 10.06
N ALA A 11 16.16 5.16 9.07
CA ALA A 11 17.36 5.28 8.25
C ALA A 11 18.59 5.72 9.04
N GLY A 12 18.44 6.73 9.91
CA GLY A 12 19.55 7.30 10.69
C GLY A 12 20.21 6.30 11.63
N PRO A 13 19.51 5.64 12.56
CA PRO A 13 20.10 4.63 13.44
C PRO A 13 20.73 3.47 12.67
N ARG A 14 20.15 3.11 11.51
CA ARG A 14 20.70 2.07 10.63
C ARG A 14 22.02 2.49 10.02
N ALA A 15 22.11 3.74 9.54
CA ALA A 15 23.33 4.32 8.99
C ALA A 15 24.40 4.47 10.09
N ALA A 16 24.08 5.12 11.20
CA ALA A 16 25.01 5.38 12.30
C ALA A 16 25.63 4.09 12.85
N ALA A 17 24.79 3.10 13.18
CA ALA A 17 25.27 1.81 13.68
C ALA A 17 26.10 1.02 12.65
N ARG A 18 25.84 1.17 11.36
CA ARG A 18 26.62 0.56 10.28
C ARG A 18 27.96 1.25 10.12
N LEU A 19 27.96 2.60 10.09
CA LEU A 19 29.17 3.41 10.01
C LEU A 19 30.15 3.06 11.13
N LYS A 20 29.70 2.99 12.37
CA LYS A 20 30.57 2.67 13.52
C LYS A 20 31.22 1.29 13.41
N ARG A 21 30.57 0.33 12.75
CA ARG A 21 31.19 -0.98 12.46
C ARG A 21 32.22 -0.92 11.33
N LEU A 22 32.04 -0.03 10.36
CA LEU A 22 32.95 0.11 9.22
C LEU A 22 34.13 1.04 9.55
N LEU A 23 33.87 2.08 10.35
CA LEU A 23 34.80 3.13 10.73
C LEU A 23 34.88 3.24 12.26
N PRO A 24 35.48 2.25 12.94
CA PRO A 24 35.44 2.13 14.40
C PRO A 24 36.15 3.27 15.16
N ASN A 25 37.05 3.97 14.48
CA ASN A 25 37.83 5.05 15.07
C ASN A 25 37.23 6.43 14.82
N ASP A 26 36.23 6.54 13.95
CA ASP A 26 35.60 7.81 13.63
C ASP A 26 34.53 8.17 14.66
N ASN A 27 34.30 9.47 14.83
CA ASN A 27 33.26 9.98 15.69
C ASN A 27 31.93 10.03 14.93
N ILE A 28 30.94 9.29 15.45
CA ILE A 28 29.62 9.22 14.84
C ILE A 28 28.61 9.70 15.85
N THR A 29 27.94 10.82 15.52
CA THR A 29 26.94 11.46 16.38
C THR A 29 25.56 11.29 15.78
N LEU A 30 24.64 10.67 16.52
CA LEU A 30 23.22 10.56 16.19
C LEU A 30 22.45 11.68 16.91
N VAL A 31 21.81 12.54 16.15
CA VAL A 31 20.98 13.66 16.64
C VAL A 31 19.51 13.33 16.42
N ASN A 32 18.69 13.50 17.44
CA ASN A 32 17.24 13.32 17.35
C ASN A 32 16.50 14.34 18.25
N ASP A 33 15.35 14.84 17.77
CA ASP A 33 14.51 15.81 18.48
C ASP A 33 13.65 15.20 19.59
N SER A 34 13.66 13.88 19.72
CA SER A 34 12.94 13.12 20.74
C SER A 34 13.88 12.14 21.44
N GLU A 35 13.60 11.80 22.68
CA GLU A 35 14.31 10.75 23.41
C GLU A 35 13.96 9.34 22.88
N LYS A 36 12.87 9.22 22.11
CA LYS A 36 12.42 7.95 21.53
C LYS A 36 13.19 7.62 20.26
N LEU A 37 14.01 6.59 20.33
CA LEU A 37 14.91 6.18 19.26
C LEU A 37 14.51 4.81 18.67
N SER A 38 14.70 4.67 17.37
CA SER A 38 14.69 3.39 16.63
C SER A 38 13.50 2.47 16.93
N TYR A 39 12.32 3.04 17.06
CA TYR A 39 11.10 2.25 17.24
C TYR A 39 10.51 1.79 15.90
N GLY A 40 9.74 0.70 15.96
CA GLY A 40 8.97 0.18 14.83
C GLY A 40 7.69 0.98 14.60
N ALA A 41 7.75 2.05 13.80
CA ALA A 41 6.59 2.94 13.57
C ALA A 41 5.38 2.19 13.00
N CYS A 42 5.60 1.19 12.13
CA CYS A 42 4.53 0.33 11.60
C CYS A 42 3.87 -0.55 12.68
N GLY A 43 4.44 -0.66 13.88
CA GLY A 43 3.83 -1.34 15.03
C GLY A 43 2.84 -0.49 15.83
N LEU A 44 2.76 0.80 15.56
CA LEU A 44 1.92 1.73 16.33
C LEU A 44 0.41 1.42 16.25
N PRO A 45 -0.17 1.10 15.07
CA PRO A 45 -1.57 0.67 15.00
C PRO A 45 -1.83 -0.60 15.81
N TYR A 46 -0.93 -1.58 15.75
CA TYR A 46 -1.04 -2.84 16.51
C TYR A 46 -0.85 -2.66 18.02
N TYR A 47 -0.13 -1.64 18.45
CA TYR A 47 -0.11 -1.25 19.85
C TYR A 47 -1.40 -0.53 20.25
N ALA A 48 -1.95 0.33 19.41
CA ALA A 48 -3.21 1.01 19.67
C ALA A 48 -4.38 0.00 19.72
N SER A 49 -4.34 -1.06 18.90
CA SER A 49 -5.33 -2.15 18.91
C SER A 49 -5.26 -3.01 20.17
N GLY A 50 -4.09 -3.16 20.77
CA GLY A 50 -3.85 -4.10 21.86
C GLY A 50 -3.23 -5.44 21.45
N ASP A 51 -3.01 -5.68 20.14
CA ASP A 51 -2.25 -6.85 19.67
C ASP A 51 -0.83 -6.85 20.24
N ILE A 52 -0.22 -5.66 20.33
CA ILE A 52 1.02 -5.43 21.06
C ILE A 52 0.65 -4.89 22.45
N ASN A 53 0.86 -5.69 23.48
CA ASN A 53 0.44 -5.36 24.85
C ASN A 53 1.25 -4.23 25.48
N ASP A 54 2.55 -4.18 25.24
CA ASP A 54 3.47 -3.19 25.81
C ASP A 54 4.15 -2.40 24.71
N ILE A 55 4.07 -1.06 24.78
CA ILE A 55 4.74 -0.18 23.83
C ILE A 55 6.26 -0.40 23.79
N ALA A 56 6.84 -0.91 24.88
CA ALA A 56 8.26 -1.25 24.91
C ALA A 56 8.65 -2.28 23.83
N GLU A 57 7.72 -3.13 23.37
CA GLU A 57 8.00 -4.14 22.35
C GLU A 57 8.43 -3.52 21.01
N ILE A 58 7.85 -2.38 20.63
CA ILE A 58 8.23 -1.70 19.37
C ILE A 58 9.62 -1.07 19.43
N PHE A 59 10.18 -0.93 20.63
CA PHE A 59 11.54 -0.42 20.86
C PHE A 59 12.59 -1.52 21.00
N LYS A 60 12.19 -2.79 21.17
CA LYS A 60 13.11 -3.90 21.43
C LYS A 60 13.83 -4.38 20.17
N THR A 61 15.05 -4.85 20.39
CA THR A 61 15.76 -5.69 19.42
C THR A 61 15.17 -7.11 19.44
N SER A 62 15.52 -7.94 18.44
CA SER A 62 15.12 -9.37 18.42
C SER A 62 15.66 -10.19 19.61
N TYR A 63 16.63 -9.66 20.34
CA TYR A 63 17.20 -10.27 21.56
C TYR A 63 16.78 -9.53 22.85
N GLY A 64 15.71 -8.72 22.79
CA GLY A 64 15.01 -8.16 23.94
C GLY A 64 15.58 -6.86 24.54
N LEU A 65 16.66 -6.28 24.02
CA LEU A 65 17.16 -5.00 24.51
C LEU A 65 16.39 -3.82 23.95
N ILE A 66 16.06 -2.83 24.78
CA ILE A 66 15.43 -1.57 24.35
C ILE A 66 16.45 -0.73 23.60
N ARG A 67 16.06 -0.18 22.46
CA ARG A 67 16.87 0.70 21.61
C ARG A 67 16.76 2.15 22.04
N ASP A 68 17.18 2.42 23.27
CA ASP A 68 17.26 3.76 23.88
C ASP A 68 18.64 4.42 23.66
N LYS A 69 18.85 5.59 24.26
CA LYS A 69 20.11 6.31 24.22
C LYS A 69 21.26 5.43 24.74
N ALA A 70 21.08 4.78 25.89
CA ALA A 70 22.12 3.92 26.50
C ALA A 70 22.51 2.75 25.60
N TYR A 71 21.55 2.15 24.89
CA TYR A 71 21.83 1.13 23.89
C TYR A 71 22.73 1.63 22.77
N PHE A 72 22.44 2.81 22.22
CA PHE A 72 23.25 3.37 21.14
C PHE A 72 24.63 3.82 21.62
N GLU A 73 24.75 4.40 22.81
CA GLU A 73 26.03 4.80 23.37
C GLU A 73 26.90 3.61 23.77
N ASN A 74 26.37 2.69 24.56
CA ASN A 74 27.16 1.60 25.14
C ASN A 74 27.36 0.39 24.19
N ILE A 75 26.30 0.01 23.45
CA ILE A 75 26.36 -1.18 22.58
C ILE A 75 26.79 -0.81 21.16
N LYS A 76 26.32 0.32 20.62
CA LYS A 76 26.69 0.77 19.27
C LYS A 76 27.89 1.71 19.26
N ARG A 77 28.29 2.23 20.42
CA ARG A 77 29.47 3.12 20.59
C ARG A 77 29.30 4.43 19.78
N LEU A 78 28.10 4.99 19.76
CA LEU A 78 27.78 6.25 19.12
C LEU A 78 27.76 7.38 20.15
N ASN A 79 27.97 8.61 19.71
CA ASN A 79 27.56 9.78 20.47
C ASN A 79 26.07 10.03 20.20
N VAL A 80 25.25 10.25 21.22
CA VAL A 80 23.79 10.44 21.04
C VAL A 80 23.36 11.74 21.68
N LEU A 81 22.83 12.63 20.86
CA LEU A 81 22.26 13.92 21.27
C LEU A 81 20.73 13.88 21.15
N THR A 82 20.08 13.78 22.28
CA THR A 82 18.61 13.83 22.44
C THR A 82 18.25 14.61 23.70
N PRO A 83 17.16 15.35 23.73
CA PRO A 83 16.35 15.81 22.59
C PRO A 83 16.95 17.09 21.97
N TYR A 84 17.57 16.98 20.82
CA TYR A 84 18.15 18.10 20.09
C TYR A 84 17.55 18.22 18.70
N ARG A 85 17.13 19.42 18.34
CA ARG A 85 16.68 19.75 16.99
C ARG A 85 17.80 20.37 16.17
N ALA A 86 17.98 19.89 14.95
CA ALA A 86 18.82 20.55 13.95
C ALA A 86 18.05 21.74 13.37
N GLU A 87 18.63 22.93 13.51
CA GLU A 87 17.99 24.18 13.11
C GLU A 87 18.50 24.71 11.76
N ARG A 88 19.80 24.59 11.52
CA ARG A 88 20.45 25.10 10.31
C ARG A 88 21.76 24.39 10.03
N ILE A 89 22.08 24.23 8.76
CA ILE A 89 23.37 23.74 8.26
C ILE A 89 24.10 24.92 7.62
N ASP A 90 25.36 25.08 7.97
CA ASP A 90 26.28 26.00 7.33
C ASP A 90 27.25 25.16 6.46
N CYS A 91 26.97 25.06 5.18
CA CYS A 91 27.74 24.23 4.27
C CYS A 91 29.14 24.79 4.02
N GLU A 92 29.31 26.14 4.04
CA GLU A 92 30.60 26.80 3.82
C GLU A 92 31.57 26.52 4.96
N ASN A 93 31.10 26.69 6.22
CA ASN A 93 31.90 26.45 7.42
C ASN A 93 31.84 25.01 7.92
N LYS A 94 30.98 24.16 7.35
CA LYS A 94 30.73 22.76 7.74
C LYS A 94 30.33 22.63 9.19
N VAL A 95 29.34 23.44 9.61
CA VAL A 95 28.83 23.48 10.98
C VAL A 95 27.33 23.21 10.98
N LEU A 96 26.88 22.31 11.85
CA LEU A 96 25.49 22.06 12.16
C LEU A 96 25.10 22.80 13.44
N TYR A 97 24.05 23.61 13.37
CA TYR A 97 23.48 24.33 14.51
C TYR A 97 22.31 23.53 15.09
N LEU A 98 22.35 23.32 16.40
CA LEU A 98 21.37 22.54 17.15
C LEU A 98 20.79 23.36 18.30
N SER A 99 19.54 23.05 18.67
CA SER A 99 18.93 23.51 19.91
C SER A 99 18.46 22.36 20.78
N ASN A 100 18.73 22.41 22.07
CA ASN A 100 18.16 21.46 23.03
C ASN A 100 16.71 21.82 23.32
N LEU A 101 15.77 20.93 23.09
CA LEU A 101 14.34 21.22 23.23
C LEU A 101 13.83 21.29 24.66
N GLN A 102 14.62 20.83 25.66
CA GLN A 102 14.27 20.92 27.08
C GLN A 102 14.88 22.16 27.74
N THR A 103 16.13 22.47 27.39
CA THR A 103 16.90 23.55 28.07
C THR A 103 16.99 24.83 27.26
N GLY A 104 16.71 24.78 25.95
CA GLY A 104 16.88 25.90 25.01
C GLY A 104 18.36 26.20 24.66
N LEU A 105 19.31 25.42 25.15
CA LEU A 105 20.73 25.62 24.87
C LEU A 105 21.06 25.33 23.40
N SER A 106 21.78 26.27 22.79
CA SER A 106 22.32 26.08 21.43
C SER A 106 23.67 25.33 21.47
N LEU A 107 23.91 24.52 20.45
CA LEU A 107 25.15 23.78 20.26
C LEU A 107 25.56 23.86 18.77
N GLU A 108 26.85 24.03 18.54
CA GLU A 108 27.47 24.02 17.20
C GLU A 108 28.33 22.78 17.07
N LEU A 109 28.15 22.01 16.01
CA LEU A 109 28.91 20.79 15.73
C LEU A 109 29.57 20.90 14.35
N PRO A 110 30.89 20.84 14.26
CA PRO A 110 31.57 20.69 12.98
C PRO A 110 31.34 19.28 12.42
N TYR A 111 31.29 19.15 11.08
CA TYR A 111 31.15 17.86 10.42
C TYR A 111 32.07 17.72 9.20
N ASP A 112 32.51 16.50 8.96
CA ASP A 112 33.17 16.09 7.73
C ASP A 112 32.15 15.45 6.76
N ARG A 113 31.14 14.79 7.33
CA ARG A 113 30.01 14.18 6.60
C ARG A 113 28.71 14.36 7.38
N LEU A 114 27.63 14.59 6.65
CA LEU A 114 26.29 14.77 7.23
C LEU A 114 25.29 13.82 6.57
N ILE A 115 24.39 13.24 7.35
CA ILE A 115 23.29 12.40 6.85
C ILE A 115 21.97 13.00 7.33
N LEU A 116 21.12 13.39 6.38
CA LEU A 116 19.77 13.85 6.62
C LEU A 116 18.82 12.64 6.57
N ALA A 117 18.30 12.22 7.71
CA ALA A 117 17.29 11.19 7.86
C ALA A 117 16.06 11.76 8.59
N THR A 118 15.65 12.96 8.18
CA THR A 118 14.62 13.80 8.81
C THR A 118 13.21 13.22 8.68
N GLY A 119 13.02 12.23 7.78
CA GLY A 119 11.77 11.52 7.61
C GLY A 119 10.65 12.37 7.00
N ALA A 120 9.41 12.05 7.39
CA ALA A 120 8.21 12.74 6.93
C ALA A 120 7.26 13.02 8.10
N SER A 121 6.45 14.05 7.96
CA SER A 121 5.43 14.45 8.93
C SER A 121 4.02 14.24 8.37
N PRO A 122 3.03 13.88 9.20
CA PRO A 122 1.64 13.80 8.77
C PRO A 122 1.16 15.11 8.18
N ILE A 123 0.41 15.01 7.08
CA ILE A 123 -0.26 16.18 6.51
C ILE A 123 -1.41 16.57 7.44
N LYS A 124 -1.44 17.83 7.84
CA LYS A 124 -2.52 18.47 8.58
C LYS A 124 -3.21 19.45 7.63
N PRO A 125 -4.32 19.05 6.97
CA PRO A 125 -4.99 19.91 6.00
C PRO A 125 -5.62 21.13 6.71
N ASN A 126 -5.84 22.19 5.95
CA ASN A 126 -6.47 23.40 6.50
C ASN A 126 -8.01 23.21 6.53
N ILE A 127 -8.49 22.44 7.50
CA ILE A 127 -9.90 22.17 7.74
C ILE A 127 -10.35 22.92 9.00
N PRO A 128 -11.44 23.70 8.97
CA PRO A 128 -11.97 24.36 10.15
C PRO A 128 -12.19 23.40 11.32
N GLY A 129 -11.69 23.75 12.52
CA GLY A 129 -11.81 22.94 13.72
C GLY A 129 -10.76 21.84 13.89
N ILE A 130 -9.81 21.68 12.97
CA ILE A 130 -8.73 20.66 13.03
C ILE A 130 -7.81 20.85 14.25
N GLU A 131 -7.78 22.04 14.85
CA GLU A 131 -6.96 22.35 16.02
C GLU A 131 -7.61 21.91 17.35
N SER A 132 -8.81 21.31 17.32
CA SER A 132 -9.41 20.70 18.51
C SER A 132 -8.47 19.65 19.09
N GLU A 133 -8.36 19.57 20.42
CA GLU A 133 -7.57 18.55 21.12
C GLU A 133 -8.06 17.11 20.84
N ARG A 134 -9.30 16.97 20.35
CA ARG A 134 -9.90 15.70 19.95
C ARG A 134 -9.55 15.26 18.53
N VAL A 135 -8.96 16.15 17.73
CA VAL A 135 -8.52 15.88 16.36
C VAL A 135 -7.00 15.75 16.34
N ARG A 136 -6.50 14.58 16.02
CA ARG A 136 -5.05 14.32 16.03
C ARG A 136 -4.61 13.60 14.75
N THR A 137 -3.35 13.75 14.42
CA THR A 137 -2.66 12.85 13.47
C THR A 137 -2.18 11.60 14.21
N PHE A 138 -1.69 10.61 13.45
CA PHE A 138 -1.19 9.36 14.03
C PHE A 138 0.15 8.99 13.39
N SER A 139 1.24 9.19 14.12
CA SER A 139 2.60 8.91 13.60
C SER A 139 3.65 8.62 14.67
N LYS A 140 3.38 8.94 15.92
CA LYS A 140 4.33 8.84 17.03
C LYS A 140 3.83 7.90 18.12
N PRO A 141 4.72 7.32 18.93
CA PRO A 141 4.33 6.48 20.07
C PRO A 141 3.36 7.14 21.04
N ASP A 142 3.44 8.48 21.20
CA ASP A 142 2.53 9.24 22.07
C ASP A 142 1.11 9.27 21.50
N ASP A 143 0.95 9.34 20.18
CA ASP A 143 -0.36 9.30 19.54
C ASP A 143 -1.04 7.95 19.81
N ALA A 144 -0.31 6.85 19.58
CA ALA A 144 -0.82 5.50 19.84
C ALA A 144 -1.18 5.30 21.32
N SER A 145 -0.33 5.77 22.23
CA SER A 145 -0.59 5.70 23.67
C SER A 145 -1.81 6.52 24.09
N TYR A 146 -2.02 7.69 23.47
CA TYR A 146 -3.17 8.54 23.74
C TYR A 146 -4.49 7.83 23.39
N PHE A 147 -4.61 7.31 22.15
CA PHE A 147 -5.84 6.65 21.72
C PHE A 147 -6.10 5.35 22.46
N ARG A 148 -5.06 4.54 22.68
CA ARG A 148 -5.16 3.32 23.50
C ARG A 148 -5.67 3.61 24.89
N LYS A 149 -5.13 4.63 25.55
CA LYS A 149 -5.59 5.02 26.90
C LYS A 149 -7.05 5.45 26.91
N LEU A 150 -7.53 6.18 25.90
CA LEU A 150 -8.94 6.56 25.79
C LEU A 150 -9.83 5.31 25.66
N ALA A 151 -9.41 4.32 24.85
CA ALA A 151 -10.12 3.05 24.71
C ALA A 151 -10.15 2.25 26.04
N GLU A 152 -9.01 2.09 26.69
CA GLU A 152 -8.87 1.36 27.96
C GLU A 152 -9.75 1.91 29.09
N VAL A 153 -9.96 3.22 29.13
CA VAL A 153 -10.80 3.86 30.17
C VAL A 153 -12.25 4.06 29.73
N GLY A 154 -12.65 3.50 28.57
CA GLY A 154 -14.02 3.62 28.06
C GLY A 154 -14.45 5.03 27.67
N ARG A 155 -13.50 5.89 27.26
CA ARG A 155 -13.76 7.27 26.83
C ARG A 155 -13.70 7.44 25.31
N LEU A 156 -13.64 6.33 24.58
CA LEU A 156 -13.64 6.27 23.12
C LEU A 156 -14.67 5.21 22.70
N GLU A 157 -15.88 5.63 22.39
CA GLU A 157 -16.95 4.75 21.89
C GLU A 157 -17.13 4.87 20.39
N ASN A 158 -16.86 6.09 19.85
CA ASN A 158 -16.98 6.40 18.43
C ASN A 158 -15.74 7.18 17.97
N ILE A 159 -15.13 6.74 16.87
CA ILE A 159 -13.97 7.40 16.27
C ILE A 159 -14.21 7.69 14.80
N CYS A 160 -13.78 8.88 14.34
CA CYS A 160 -13.72 9.17 12.92
C CYS A 160 -12.27 9.11 12.44
N ILE A 161 -12.02 8.43 11.33
CA ILE A 161 -10.73 8.33 10.68
C ILE A 161 -10.84 9.02 9.31
N VAL A 162 -10.06 10.06 9.10
CA VAL A 162 -10.01 10.82 7.85
C VAL A 162 -8.88 10.29 6.98
N GLY A 163 -9.26 9.64 5.89
CA GLY A 163 -8.36 8.94 4.96
C GLY A 163 -8.37 7.43 5.11
N ALA A 164 -8.59 6.71 3.99
CA ALA A 164 -8.56 5.26 3.88
C ALA A 164 -7.26 4.74 3.23
N GLY A 165 -6.12 5.36 3.56
CA GLY A 165 -4.78 4.82 3.28
C GLY A 165 -4.40 3.70 4.25
N PHE A 166 -3.12 3.26 4.27
CA PHE A 166 -2.64 2.19 5.15
C PHE A 166 -3.01 2.42 6.61
N ILE A 167 -2.63 3.58 7.16
CA ILE A 167 -2.88 3.92 8.56
C ILE A 167 -4.38 3.93 8.86
N GLY A 168 -5.20 4.48 7.95
CA GLY A 168 -6.64 4.52 8.12
C GLY A 168 -7.27 3.13 8.17
N CYS A 169 -6.85 2.22 7.29
CA CYS A 169 -7.30 0.84 7.28
C CYS A 169 -6.87 0.08 8.55
N GLU A 170 -5.60 0.16 8.93
CA GLU A 170 -5.07 -0.50 10.14
C GLU A 170 -5.74 0.02 11.41
N LEU A 171 -5.98 1.32 11.52
CA LEU A 171 -6.64 1.90 12.68
C LEU A 171 -8.15 1.57 12.74
N SER A 172 -8.83 1.49 11.58
CA SER A 172 -10.23 1.07 11.55
C SER A 172 -10.39 -0.36 12.07
N GLU A 173 -9.51 -1.28 11.66
CA GLU A 173 -9.45 -2.64 12.22
C GLU A 173 -9.14 -2.62 13.71
N ALA A 174 -8.10 -1.89 14.11
CA ALA A 174 -7.65 -1.78 15.49
C ALA A 174 -8.76 -1.39 16.46
N PHE A 175 -9.52 -0.37 16.14
CA PHE A 175 -10.58 0.12 17.02
C PHE A 175 -11.86 -0.72 16.92
N THR A 176 -12.22 -1.17 15.72
CA THR A 176 -13.47 -1.94 15.53
C THR A 176 -13.36 -3.36 16.08
N SER A 177 -12.31 -4.11 15.70
CA SER A 177 -12.24 -5.54 16.01
C SER A 177 -11.92 -5.84 17.47
N LEU A 178 -10.96 -5.10 18.06
CA LEU A 178 -10.44 -5.44 19.39
C LEU A 178 -11.11 -4.63 20.51
N TRP A 179 -11.43 -3.36 20.25
CA TRP A 179 -12.07 -2.51 21.25
C TRP A 179 -13.59 -2.44 21.13
N GLY A 180 -14.17 -2.89 20.01
CA GLY A 180 -15.61 -2.76 19.73
C GLY A 180 -16.06 -1.30 19.58
N ILE A 181 -15.13 -0.41 19.25
CA ILE A 181 -15.38 1.02 19.02
C ILE A 181 -15.96 1.21 17.63
N LYS A 182 -17.04 1.98 17.51
CA LYS A 182 -17.61 2.31 16.21
C LYS A 182 -16.65 3.20 15.42
N SER A 183 -16.20 2.72 14.28
CA SER A 183 -15.31 3.46 13.40
C SER A 183 -16.05 3.98 12.18
N CYS A 184 -15.95 5.30 11.94
CA CYS A 184 -16.37 5.94 10.71
C CYS A 184 -15.12 6.34 9.94
N VAL A 185 -15.02 5.96 8.67
CA VAL A 185 -13.89 6.33 7.79
C VAL A 185 -14.40 7.20 6.66
N VAL A 186 -13.76 8.36 6.45
CA VAL A 186 -14.09 9.31 5.37
C VAL A 186 -12.88 9.43 4.44
N GLU A 187 -13.07 9.06 3.17
CA GLU A 187 -12.03 9.06 2.14
C GLU A 187 -12.40 9.98 0.98
N GLY A 188 -11.50 10.90 0.62
CA GLY A 188 -11.72 11.86 -0.47
C GLY A 188 -11.77 11.22 -1.85
N GLU A 189 -11.02 10.16 -2.06
CA GLU A 189 -11.01 9.41 -3.32
C GLU A 189 -12.15 8.37 -3.38
N GLY A 190 -12.44 7.88 -4.58
CA GLY A 190 -13.58 6.99 -4.82
C GLY A 190 -13.42 5.56 -4.28
N CYS A 191 -12.29 5.18 -3.69
CA CYS A 191 -12.05 3.84 -3.16
C CYS A 191 -11.03 3.83 -2.01
N VAL A 192 -10.91 2.69 -1.36
CA VAL A 192 -9.91 2.43 -0.30
C VAL A 192 -8.55 2.17 -0.94
N LEU A 193 -7.47 2.63 -0.29
CA LEU A 193 -6.07 2.51 -0.76
C LEU A 193 -5.85 3.04 -2.18
N PRO A 194 -6.38 4.22 -2.56
CA PRO A 194 -6.53 4.67 -3.95
C PRO A 194 -5.22 4.92 -4.69
N ARG A 195 -4.10 5.04 -3.98
CA ARG A 195 -2.76 5.20 -4.57
C ARG A 195 -2.10 3.89 -4.99
N PHE A 196 -2.66 2.75 -4.54
CA PHE A 196 -2.02 1.44 -4.66
C PHE A 196 -2.92 0.38 -5.28
N LEU A 197 -4.24 0.62 -5.23
CA LEU A 197 -5.25 -0.25 -5.80
C LEU A 197 -6.08 0.50 -6.83
N ASP A 198 -6.40 -0.18 -7.92
CA ASP A 198 -7.46 0.25 -8.82
C ASP A 198 -8.83 0.03 -8.15
N ARG A 199 -9.86 0.66 -8.70
CA ARG A 199 -11.16 0.77 -8.05
C ARG A 199 -11.77 -0.60 -7.68
N GLU A 200 -11.76 -1.57 -8.58
CA GLU A 200 -12.32 -2.90 -8.32
C GLU A 200 -11.56 -3.66 -7.23
N MET A 201 -10.24 -3.46 -7.13
CA MET A 201 -9.44 -4.04 -6.05
C MET A 201 -9.70 -3.33 -4.72
N GLY A 202 -9.86 -2.00 -4.74
CA GLY A 202 -10.25 -1.21 -3.58
C GLY A 202 -11.65 -1.56 -3.06
N LEU A 203 -12.60 -1.90 -3.96
CA LEU A 203 -13.95 -2.35 -3.59
C LEU A 203 -13.94 -3.67 -2.81
N LEU A 204 -13.00 -4.59 -3.08
CA LEU A 204 -12.82 -5.80 -2.28
C LEU A 204 -12.48 -5.45 -0.82
N VAL A 205 -11.57 -4.51 -0.63
CA VAL A 205 -11.15 -4.04 0.71
C VAL A 205 -12.28 -3.27 1.38
N LYS A 206 -12.97 -2.39 0.64
CA LYS A 206 -14.14 -1.66 1.12
C LYS A 206 -15.22 -2.62 1.62
N SER A 207 -15.54 -3.67 0.86
CA SER A 207 -16.50 -4.70 1.26
C SER A 207 -16.11 -5.38 2.57
N GLU A 208 -14.83 -5.71 2.72
CA GLU A 208 -14.33 -6.35 3.95
C GLU A 208 -14.48 -5.42 5.17
N MET A 209 -14.15 -4.14 5.03
CA MET A 209 -14.30 -3.15 6.10
C MET A 209 -15.77 -3.00 6.51
N ILE A 210 -16.70 -2.89 5.54
CA ILE A 210 -18.13 -2.76 5.79
C ILE A 210 -18.69 -4.02 6.51
N ARG A 211 -18.32 -5.22 6.03
CA ARG A 211 -18.72 -6.49 6.69
C ARG A 211 -18.30 -6.57 8.15
N ASN A 212 -17.19 -5.93 8.48
CA ASN A 212 -16.69 -5.86 9.85
C ASN A 212 -17.23 -4.66 10.64
N GLY A 213 -18.23 -3.93 10.13
CA GLY A 213 -18.96 -2.89 10.85
C GLY A 213 -18.33 -1.51 10.81
N VAL A 214 -17.46 -1.23 9.84
CA VAL A 214 -16.93 0.11 9.61
C VAL A 214 -17.92 0.92 8.78
N ASP A 215 -18.31 2.10 9.26
CA ASP A 215 -19.06 3.08 8.47
C ASP A 215 -18.09 3.80 7.52
N LEU A 216 -18.13 3.47 6.22
CA LEU A 216 -17.13 3.92 5.26
C LEU A 216 -17.74 4.79 4.15
N PHE A 217 -17.27 6.02 4.03
CA PHE A 217 -17.67 7.00 3.02
C PHE A 217 -16.49 7.31 2.11
N CYS A 218 -16.58 6.95 0.83
CA CYS A 218 -15.59 7.26 -0.20
C CYS A 218 -16.14 8.30 -1.18
N GLY A 219 -15.23 9.06 -1.82
CA GLY A 219 -15.59 10.12 -2.78
C GLY A 219 -16.08 11.40 -2.10
N THR A 220 -15.81 11.57 -0.80
CA THR A 220 -16.17 12.76 -0.05
C THR A 220 -15.05 13.13 0.94
N SER A 221 -14.84 14.43 1.15
CA SER A 221 -13.84 14.96 2.06
C SER A 221 -14.49 15.55 3.30
N VAL A 222 -13.76 15.57 4.40
CA VAL A 222 -14.20 16.26 5.61
C VAL A 222 -14.11 17.77 5.37
N ASP A 223 -15.22 18.47 5.62
CA ASP A 223 -15.36 19.91 5.43
C ASP A 223 -14.97 20.69 6.68
N ARG A 224 -15.39 20.21 7.86
CA ARG A 224 -15.10 20.86 9.15
C ARG A 224 -15.32 19.93 10.33
N PHE A 225 -14.71 20.29 11.45
CA PHE A 225 -14.90 19.73 12.78
C PHE A 225 -15.57 20.77 13.68
N GLU A 226 -16.58 20.37 14.45
CA GLU A 226 -17.24 21.22 15.44
C GLU A 226 -17.31 20.49 16.78
N GLU A 227 -16.75 21.09 17.84
CA GLU A 227 -16.88 20.54 19.19
C GLU A 227 -18.10 21.14 19.89
N LYS A 228 -19.04 20.29 20.29
CA LYS A 228 -20.25 20.69 20.99
C LYS A 228 -20.60 19.69 22.08
N GLU A 229 -20.89 20.18 23.28
CA GLU A 229 -21.35 19.38 24.43
C GLU A 229 -20.42 18.19 24.77
N GLY A 230 -19.10 18.37 24.56
CA GLY A 230 -18.08 17.34 24.83
C GLY A 230 -17.99 16.23 23.77
N ARG A 231 -18.68 16.38 22.63
CA ARG A 231 -18.57 15.52 21.45
C ARG A 231 -18.05 16.29 20.25
N LEU A 232 -17.45 15.54 19.31
CA LEU A 232 -16.95 16.08 18.05
C LEU A 232 -17.93 15.74 16.94
N LYS A 233 -18.44 16.77 16.24
CA LYS A 233 -19.18 16.60 14.98
C LYS A 233 -18.24 16.77 13.81
N ILE A 234 -18.25 15.83 12.88
CA ILE A 234 -17.42 15.79 11.70
C ILE A 234 -18.35 15.87 10.48
N PHE A 235 -18.26 16.93 9.70
CA PHE A 235 -19.10 17.18 8.54
C PHE A 235 -18.36 16.85 7.25
N PHE A 236 -19.05 16.18 6.32
CA PHE A 236 -18.53 15.79 5.01
C PHE A 236 -19.67 15.74 3.98
N GLY A 237 -19.59 16.54 2.91
CA GLY A 237 -20.69 16.74 1.98
C GLY A 237 -21.97 17.14 2.72
N ASP A 238 -23.08 16.47 2.39
CA ASP A 238 -24.37 16.69 3.04
C ASP A 238 -24.56 15.87 4.33
N ASN A 239 -23.54 15.13 4.75
CA ASN A 239 -23.59 14.23 5.90
C ASN A 239 -22.78 14.76 7.08
N TYR A 240 -23.00 14.13 8.23
CA TYR A 240 -22.13 14.28 9.41
C TYR A 240 -22.08 12.99 10.21
N THR A 241 -21.01 12.83 10.99
CA THR A 241 -20.89 11.81 12.04
C THR A 241 -20.54 12.46 13.37
N GLU A 242 -20.80 11.76 14.46
CA GLU A 242 -20.41 12.18 15.81
C GLU A 242 -19.41 11.19 16.40
N GLY A 243 -18.33 11.72 16.99
CA GLY A 243 -17.30 10.92 17.59
C GLY A 243 -16.76 11.52 18.88
N ASP A 244 -16.03 10.73 19.62
CA ASP A 244 -15.28 11.18 20.80
C ASP A 244 -13.93 11.76 20.42
N ALA A 245 -13.39 11.31 19.28
CA ALA A 245 -12.14 11.79 18.69
C ALA A 245 -12.12 11.57 17.17
N ALA A 246 -11.18 12.25 16.49
CA ALA A 246 -10.88 12.01 15.10
C ALA A 246 -9.36 11.84 14.88
N ILE A 247 -9.01 10.96 13.91
CA ILE A 247 -7.64 10.77 13.44
C ILE A 247 -7.55 11.24 12.00
N VAL A 248 -6.59 12.14 11.72
CA VAL A 248 -6.30 12.62 10.37
C VAL A 248 -5.14 11.81 9.79
N ALA A 249 -5.42 10.98 8.79
CA ALA A 249 -4.49 10.03 8.16
C ALA A 249 -4.45 10.20 6.63
N VAL A 250 -4.41 11.46 6.14
CA VAL A 250 -4.49 11.83 4.71
C VAL A 250 -3.13 11.83 4.00
N GLY A 251 -2.10 11.28 4.61
CA GLY A 251 -0.77 11.14 4.02
C GLY A 251 0.32 11.88 4.77
N PHE A 252 1.52 11.88 4.17
CA PHE A 252 2.74 12.44 4.74
C PHE A 252 3.41 13.38 3.75
N LYS A 253 4.08 14.41 4.28
CA LYS A 253 4.99 15.26 3.53
C LYS A 253 6.42 15.08 4.04
N PRO A 254 7.44 15.07 3.15
CA PRO A 254 8.83 14.97 3.55
C PRO A 254 9.26 16.20 4.38
N ASN A 255 10.12 15.97 5.37
CA ASN A 255 10.70 17.05 6.17
C ASN A 255 11.96 17.55 5.49
N ILE A 256 11.85 18.64 4.76
CA ILE A 256 12.90 19.20 3.89
C ILE A 256 13.44 20.54 4.35
N GLU A 257 12.86 21.12 5.40
CA GLU A 257 13.15 22.49 5.86
C GLU A 257 14.66 22.68 6.15
N LEU A 258 15.29 21.65 6.71
CA LEU A 258 16.73 21.68 6.99
C LEU A 258 17.57 21.64 5.71
N ALA A 259 17.13 20.89 4.70
CA ALA A 259 17.79 20.82 3.39
C ALA A 259 17.62 22.15 2.62
N GLU A 260 16.42 22.73 2.65
CA GLU A 260 16.16 24.07 2.07
C GLU A 260 17.02 25.15 2.72
N SER A 261 17.19 25.10 4.06
CA SER A 261 18.04 26.06 4.79
C SER A 261 19.53 25.98 4.43
N ALA A 262 19.92 24.88 3.78
CA ALA A 262 21.28 24.60 3.30
C ALA A 262 21.42 24.71 1.77
N ASP A 263 20.43 25.30 1.09
CA ASP A 263 20.36 25.43 -0.36
C ASP A 263 20.57 24.11 -1.12
N LEU A 264 20.18 22.97 -0.53
CA LEU A 264 20.23 21.67 -1.21
C LEU A 264 19.08 21.54 -2.21
N GLU A 265 19.33 20.84 -3.32
CA GLU A 265 18.32 20.62 -4.34
C GLU A 265 17.15 19.79 -3.81
N ILE A 266 15.93 20.33 -3.97
CA ILE A 266 14.67 19.63 -3.74
C ILE A 266 14.14 19.13 -5.08
N GLY A 267 13.72 17.86 -5.12
CA GLY A 267 13.20 17.23 -6.32
C GLY A 267 11.78 17.67 -6.66
N ILE A 268 11.30 17.31 -7.83
CA ILE A 268 9.98 17.72 -8.36
C ILE A 268 8.81 17.14 -7.55
N THR A 269 9.05 16.08 -6.79
CA THR A 269 8.05 15.47 -5.91
C THR A 269 8.01 16.10 -4.52
N GLY A 270 8.89 17.07 -4.24
CA GLY A 270 9.01 17.74 -2.95
C GLY A 270 9.91 17.03 -1.94
N GLY A 271 10.58 15.93 -2.31
CA GLY A 271 11.61 15.29 -1.48
C GLY A 271 13.01 15.83 -1.76
N ILE A 272 13.96 15.58 -0.87
CA ILE A 272 15.38 15.91 -1.09
C ILE A 272 15.88 15.10 -2.28
N LYS A 273 16.43 15.80 -3.29
CA LYS A 273 17.01 15.15 -4.45
C LYS A 273 18.37 14.55 -4.13
N VAL A 274 18.56 13.30 -4.52
CA VAL A 274 19.81 12.56 -4.34
C VAL A 274 20.18 11.81 -5.62
N ASP A 275 21.47 11.48 -5.74
CA ASP A 275 21.97 10.59 -6.78
C ASP A 275 21.78 9.09 -6.41
N CYS A 276 22.27 8.17 -7.26
CA CYS A 276 22.20 6.74 -7.00
C CYS A 276 23.04 6.28 -5.79
N HIS A 277 23.95 7.11 -5.29
CA HIS A 277 24.72 6.88 -4.07
C HIS A 277 24.07 7.50 -2.83
N LEU A 278 22.88 8.10 -2.98
CA LEU A 278 22.14 8.86 -1.95
C LEU A 278 22.86 10.11 -1.48
N GLN A 279 23.71 10.69 -2.33
CA GLN A 279 24.39 11.96 -2.12
C GLN A 279 23.51 13.10 -2.62
N THR A 280 23.45 14.21 -1.88
CA THR A 280 22.70 15.41 -2.26
C THR A 280 23.49 16.27 -3.24
N SER A 281 23.01 17.48 -3.55
CA SER A 281 23.77 18.47 -4.32
C SER A 281 25.07 18.94 -3.65
N ASP A 282 25.19 18.77 -2.32
CA ASP A 282 26.47 18.94 -1.60
C ASP A 282 27.15 17.57 -1.43
N PRO A 283 28.42 17.40 -1.90
CA PRO A 283 29.14 16.13 -1.86
C PRO A 283 29.51 15.63 -0.44
N LEU A 284 29.32 16.45 0.59
CA LEU A 284 29.54 16.07 1.99
C LEU A 284 28.24 15.63 2.68
N ILE A 285 27.07 15.87 2.05
CA ILE A 285 25.75 15.65 2.63
C ILE A 285 25.01 14.55 1.87
N TYR A 286 24.52 13.58 2.62
CA TYR A 286 23.68 12.48 2.13
C TYR A 286 22.25 12.62 2.69
N ALA A 287 21.27 12.03 2.02
CA ALA A 287 19.90 11.98 2.55
C ALA A 287 19.29 10.58 2.42
N ALA A 288 18.43 10.20 3.38
CA ALA A 288 17.88 8.84 3.51
C ALA A 288 16.47 8.78 4.07
N GLY A 289 15.70 7.82 3.61
CA GLY A 289 14.36 7.50 4.12
C GLY A 289 13.28 8.38 3.51
N ASP A 290 12.26 8.71 4.31
CA ASP A 290 11.02 9.29 3.81
C ASP A 290 11.13 10.76 3.38
N CYS A 291 12.26 11.42 3.68
CA CYS A 291 12.54 12.78 3.21
C CYS A 291 13.10 12.83 1.77
N VAL A 292 13.42 11.69 1.16
CA VAL A 292 14.13 11.59 -0.11
C VAL A 292 13.19 11.33 -1.28
N GLU A 293 13.45 12.00 -2.41
CA GLU A 293 12.86 11.66 -3.70
C GLU A 293 13.51 10.37 -4.25
N ASN A 294 12.69 9.33 -4.50
CA ASN A 294 13.13 8.07 -5.08
C ASN A 294 12.94 8.04 -6.59
N TYR A 295 13.54 7.07 -7.28
CA TYR A 295 13.35 6.83 -8.70
C TYR A 295 12.48 5.59 -8.93
N ASN A 296 11.34 5.77 -9.63
CA ASN A 296 10.44 4.68 -9.99
C ASN A 296 10.94 3.96 -11.24
N LEU A 297 11.25 2.67 -11.12
CA LEU A 297 11.83 1.84 -12.19
C LEU A 297 10.83 1.46 -13.30
N ILE A 298 9.54 1.64 -13.06
CA ILE A 298 8.49 1.32 -14.03
C ILE A 298 8.22 2.51 -14.95
N LEU A 299 8.11 3.70 -14.36
CA LEU A 299 7.80 4.94 -15.07
C LEU A 299 9.04 5.71 -15.52
N ASP A 300 10.22 5.32 -15.04
CA ASP A 300 11.47 6.06 -15.24
C ASP A 300 11.34 7.54 -14.79
N LYS A 301 10.69 7.77 -13.64
CA LYS A 301 10.38 9.09 -13.07
C LYS A 301 10.63 9.16 -11.57
N PRO A 302 10.88 10.36 -11.02
CA PRO A 302 10.92 10.56 -9.58
C PRO A 302 9.59 10.22 -8.90
N VAL A 303 9.65 9.74 -7.65
CA VAL A 303 8.49 9.39 -6.82
C VAL A 303 8.79 9.58 -5.34
N LEU A 304 7.78 10.01 -4.57
CA LEU A 304 7.81 9.90 -3.11
C LEU A 304 7.16 8.58 -2.68
N LEU A 305 7.94 7.77 -1.97
CA LEU A 305 7.47 6.48 -1.47
C LEU A 305 8.01 6.25 -0.04
N PRO A 306 7.34 6.79 0.98
CA PRO A 306 7.77 6.70 2.38
C PRO A 306 7.50 5.29 2.93
N LEU A 307 8.50 4.41 2.83
CA LEU A 307 8.43 3.03 3.31
C LEU A 307 9.63 2.69 4.18
N GLY A 308 9.38 2.12 5.36
CA GLY A 308 10.41 1.75 6.31
C GLY A 308 11.45 0.74 5.76
N SER A 309 11.06 -0.13 4.82
CA SER A 309 11.97 -1.05 4.11
C SER A 309 12.98 -0.29 3.26
N ILE A 310 12.54 0.75 2.53
CA ILE A 310 13.40 1.63 1.73
C ILE A 310 14.33 2.42 2.65
N ALA A 311 13.80 3.03 3.71
CA ALA A 311 14.58 3.80 4.68
C ALA A 311 15.74 2.98 5.27
N ASN A 312 15.51 1.72 5.61
CA ASN A 312 16.55 0.81 6.12
C ASN A 312 17.60 0.46 5.05
N ARG A 313 17.20 0.29 3.79
CA ARG A 313 18.12 0.05 2.65
C ARG A 313 19.00 1.28 2.43
N HIS A 314 18.40 2.48 2.41
CA HIS A 314 19.12 3.75 2.28
C HIS A 314 20.17 3.92 3.38
N GLY A 315 19.80 3.74 4.64
CA GLY A 315 20.75 3.88 5.76
C GLY A 315 21.95 2.92 5.67
N ARG A 316 21.74 1.69 5.18
CA ARG A 316 22.84 0.76 4.92
C ARG A 316 23.75 1.21 3.78
N LEU A 317 23.16 1.66 2.68
CA LEU A 317 23.88 2.07 1.47
C LEU A 317 24.74 3.31 1.73
N ILE A 318 24.18 4.34 2.35
CA ILE A 318 24.94 5.55 2.72
C ILE A 318 26.14 5.21 3.60
N ALA A 319 25.95 4.35 4.60
CA ALA A 319 27.05 3.94 5.47
C ALA A 319 28.17 3.23 4.71
N ASN A 320 27.82 2.42 3.70
CA ASN A 320 28.80 1.79 2.84
C ASN A 320 29.54 2.83 1.97
N ASN A 321 28.83 3.79 1.40
CA ASN A 321 29.39 4.82 0.52
C ASN A 321 30.32 5.78 1.27
N ILE A 322 29.92 6.24 2.45
CA ILE A 322 30.81 7.05 3.30
C ILE A 322 32.07 6.27 3.70
N ALA A 323 31.96 4.95 3.86
CA ALA A 323 33.11 4.06 4.12
C ALA A 323 33.92 3.67 2.85
N GLY A 324 33.66 4.31 1.71
CA GLY A 324 34.42 4.15 0.47
C GLY A 324 33.99 2.99 -0.43
N ARG A 325 32.72 2.46 -0.28
CA ARG A 325 32.21 1.34 -1.10
C ARG A 325 31.40 1.89 -2.24
N MET A 326 31.26 2.36 -3.04
CA MET A 326 30.45 2.85 -4.19
C MET A 326 29.21 1.98 -4.48
N ASP A 327 28.41 1.67 -3.45
CA ASP A 327 27.13 0.96 -3.61
C ASP A 327 26.10 1.89 -4.30
N GLU A 328 25.25 1.32 -5.17
CA GLU A 328 24.21 2.06 -5.87
C GLU A 328 22.80 1.65 -5.43
N PHE A 329 21.91 2.60 -5.31
CA PHE A 329 20.47 2.40 -5.14
C PHE A 329 19.79 2.49 -6.49
N SER A 330 19.34 1.35 -7.02
CA SER A 330 18.75 1.28 -8.36
C SER A 330 17.38 1.98 -8.49
N GLY A 331 16.72 2.24 -7.37
CA GLY A 331 15.36 2.78 -7.34
C GLY A 331 14.35 1.81 -6.74
N VAL A 332 13.07 2.09 -6.97
CA VAL A 332 11.92 1.41 -6.35
C VAL A 332 10.89 0.98 -7.38
N VAL A 333 10.17 -0.11 -7.08
CA VAL A 333 9.00 -0.55 -7.86
C VAL A 333 7.68 -0.37 -7.08
N GLY A 334 7.72 0.10 -5.83
CA GLY A 334 6.51 0.37 -5.04
C GLY A 334 5.85 -0.87 -4.47
N THR A 335 6.60 -1.73 -3.78
CA THR A 335 6.07 -2.96 -3.17
C THR A 335 5.62 -2.70 -1.73
N LEU A 336 4.41 -3.14 -1.41
CA LEU A 336 3.78 -2.92 -0.11
C LEU A 336 2.80 -4.04 0.24
N ALA A 337 2.49 -4.15 1.53
CA ALA A 337 1.44 -5.04 2.03
C ALA A 337 0.78 -4.43 3.28
N VAL A 338 -0.50 -4.73 3.48
CA VAL A 338 -1.26 -4.37 4.68
C VAL A 338 -2.29 -5.45 4.97
N LYS A 339 -2.55 -5.69 6.25
CA LYS A 339 -3.68 -6.51 6.70
C LYS A 339 -4.88 -5.59 6.95
N VAL A 340 -6.05 -6.00 6.48
CA VAL A 340 -7.31 -5.29 6.71
C VAL A 340 -8.35 -6.31 7.10
N PHE A 341 -8.64 -6.44 8.39
CA PHE A 341 -9.46 -7.49 8.99
C PHE A 341 -8.98 -8.89 8.56
N ASP A 342 -9.82 -9.68 7.93
CA ASP A 342 -9.45 -11.03 7.47
C ASP A 342 -8.74 -11.02 6.10
N TYR A 343 -8.66 -9.86 5.44
CA TYR A 343 -8.02 -9.75 4.14
C TYR A 343 -6.55 -9.34 4.24
N ASN A 344 -5.73 -10.00 3.43
CA ASN A 344 -4.38 -9.59 3.10
C ASN A 344 -4.45 -8.76 1.81
N VAL A 345 -3.79 -7.62 1.81
CA VAL A 345 -3.70 -6.71 0.67
C VAL A 345 -2.23 -6.50 0.35
N ALA A 346 -1.84 -6.71 -0.88
CA ALA A 346 -0.48 -6.43 -1.33
C ALA A 346 -0.48 -5.91 -2.77
N ALA A 347 0.47 -5.04 -3.09
CA ALA A 347 0.64 -4.51 -4.43
C ALA A 347 2.10 -4.22 -4.74
N THR A 348 2.45 -4.23 -6.02
CA THR A 348 3.76 -3.83 -6.53
C THR A 348 3.64 -3.28 -7.95
N GLY A 349 4.49 -2.35 -8.31
CA GLY A 349 4.43 -1.66 -9.59
C GLY A 349 3.45 -0.49 -9.59
N ILE A 350 2.79 -0.28 -10.72
CA ILE A 350 1.83 0.81 -10.92
C ILE A 350 0.43 0.27 -11.17
N THR A 351 -0.57 1.07 -10.83
CA THR A 351 -1.99 0.78 -11.11
C THR A 351 -2.32 1.02 -12.58
N GLN A 352 -3.45 0.50 -13.05
CA GLN A 352 -4.00 0.82 -14.36
C GLN A 352 -4.18 2.34 -14.50
N LYS A 353 -4.80 2.99 -13.51
CA LYS A 353 -5.01 4.45 -13.48
C LYS A 353 -3.68 5.19 -13.69
N THR A 354 -2.64 4.81 -12.93
CA THR A 354 -1.31 5.45 -13.06
C THR A 354 -0.69 5.21 -14.43
N ALA A 355 -0.84 4.03 -15.01
CA ALA A 355 -0.33 3.72 -16.34
C ALA A 355 -1.02 4.57 -17.42
N GLU A 356 -2.36 4.67 -17.38
CA GLU A 356 -3.17 5.48 -18.29
C GLU A 356 -2.84 6.98 -18.17
N GLU A 357 -2.70 7.51 -16.95
CA GLU A 357 -2.29 8.90 -16.69
C GLU A 357 -0.88 9.22 -17.24
N ASN A 358 -0.03 8.21 -17.40
CA ASN A 358 1.29 8.33 -18.02
C ASN A 358 1.31 7.99 -19.52
N GLY A 359 0.14 7.76 -20.13
CA GLY A 359 -0.01 7.56 -21.58
C GLY A 359 0.49 6.21 -22.08
N LEU A 360 0.58 5.19 -21.21
CA LEU A 360 0.96 3.84 -21.61
C LEU A 360 -0.25 3.11 -22.24
N ASP A 361 -0.03 2.39 -23.34
CA ASP A 361 -1.02 1.46 -23.89
C ASP A 361 -0.92 0.13 -23.15
N ILE A 362 -1.95 -0.19 -22.39
CA ILE A 362 -1.91 -1.29 -21.42
C ILE A 362 -2.97 -2.35 -21.66
N GLY A 363 -2.65 -3.57 -21.23
CA GLY A 363 -3.59 -4.64 -20.99
C GLY A 363 -3.75 -4.92 -19.51
N CYS A 364 -4.97 -5.32 -19.13
CA CYS A 364 -5.29 -5.75 -17.77
C CYS A 364 -5.92 -7.12 -17.79
N VAL A 365 -5.62 -7.91 -16.77
CA VAL A 365 -6.25 -9.22 -16.55
C VAL A 365 -6.57 -9.42 -15.06
N TRP A 366 -7.66 -10.11 -14.81
CA TRP A 366 -8.19 -10.38 -13.48
C TRP A 366 -8.36 -11.88 -13.26
N GLY A 367 -8.17 -12.35 -12.05
CA GLY A 367 -8.43 -13.74 -11.70
C GLY A 367 -8.79 -13.94 -10.24
N SER A 368 -9.64 -14.93 -10.00
CA SER A 368 -9.96 -15.46 -8.67
C SER A 368 -9.34 -16.84 -8.54
N PHE A 369 -8.45 -17.00 -7.59
CA PHE A 369 -7.67 -18.22 -7.43
C PHE A 369 -7.74 -18.75 -5.99
N PRO A 370 -7.57 -20.06 -5.78
CA PRO A 370 -7.21 -20.56 -4.48
C PRO A 370 -5.74 -20.21 -4.17
N ASP A 371 -5.43 -19.90 -2.93
CA ASP A 371 -4.06 -19.60 -2.48
C ASP A 371 -3.17 -20.86 -2.45
N LYS A 372 -3.76 -22.04 -2.36
CA LYS A 372 -3.15 -23.37 -2.33
C LYS A 372 -4.07 -24.39 -3.05
N ALA A 373 -3.70 -25.67 -3.09
CA ALA A 373 -4.50 -26.70 -3.76
C ALA A 373 -5.91 -26.82 -3.14
N GLU A 374 -6.98 -26.78 -3.95
CA GLU A 374 -8.37 -26.75 -3.50
C GLU A 374 -8.79 -27.99 -2.69
N TYR A 375 -8.16 -29.12 -2.92
CA TYR A 375 -8.41 -30.36 -2.15
C TYR A 375 -7.68 -30.38 -0.81
N TYR A 376 -6.81 -29.37 -0.55
CA TYR A 376 -6.16 -29.23 0.75
C TYR A 376 -7.03 -28.39 1.67
N PRO A 377 -7.21 -28.77 2.95
CA PRO A 377 -8.03 -28.01 3.89
C PRO A 377 -7.56 -26.56 4.06
N GLU A 378 -8.51 -25.69 4.40
CA GLU A 378 -8.26 -24.28 4.72
C GLU A 378 -7.71 -23.43 3.56
N TRP A 379 -7.88 -23.87 2.30
CA TRP A 379 -7.59 -22.98 1.19
C TRP A 379 -8.54 -21.77 1.21
N LYS A 380 -8.06 -20.64 0.74
CA LYS A 380 -8.80 -19.40 0.70
C LYS A 380 -8.65 -18.72 -0.66
N TYR A 381 -9.63 -17.90 -1.02
CA TYR A 381 -9.54 -17.11 -2.25
C TYR A 381 -8.47 -16.03 -2.15
N ILE A 382 -7.83 -15.78 -3.29
CA ILE A 382 -7.06 -14.59 -3.60
C ILE A 382 -7.56 -14.00 -4.92
N TYR A 383 -7.70 -12.69 -4.96
CA TYR A 383 -8.14 -11.92 -6.11
C TYR A 383 -6.94 -11.14 -6.62
N LEU A 384 -6.63 -11.33 -7.89
CA LEU A 384 -5.44 -10.74 -8.51
C LEU A 384 -5.84 -9.87 -9.70
N LYS A 385 -5.16 -8.74 -9.85
CA LYS A 385 -5.17 -7.92 -11.06
C LYS A 385 -3.73 -7.67 -11.50
N MET A 386 -3.42 -7.95 -12.75
CA MET A 386 -2.13 -7.67 -13.38
C MET A 386 -2.29 -6.60 -14.47
N VAL A 387 -1.34 -5.66 -14.52
CA VAL A 387 -1.21 -4.63 -15.53
C VAL A 387 0.08 -4.86 -16.31
N TYR A 388 0.02 -4.81 -17.63
CA TYR A 388 1.18 -4.96 -18.53
C TYR A 388 1.08 -3.96 -19.69
N GLU A 389 2.20 -3.64 -20.30
CA GLU A 389 2.27 -2.79 -21.50
C GLU A 389 2.06 -3.61 -22.75
N LYS A 390 1.15 -3.18 -23.64
CA LYS A 390 0.96 -3.84 -24.92
C LYS A 390 2.15 -3.60 -25.86
N GLY A 391 2.32 -4.46 -26.84
CA GLY A 391 3.39 -4.36 -27.83
C GLY A 391 4.70 -4.99 -27.38
N ASN A 392 5.27 -4.56 -26.26
CA ASN A 392 6.48 -5.13 -25.67
C ASN A 392 6.21 -6.14 -24.55
N TYR A 393 4.97 -6.22 -24.08
CA TYR A 393 4.50 -7.12 -23.02
C TYR A 393 5.17 -6.95 -21.65
N ARG A 394 5.80 -5.79 -21.40
CA ARG A 394 6.47 -5.51 -20.14
C ARG A 394 5.48 -5.52 -18.97
N LEU A 395 5.84 -6.19 -17.88
CA LEU A 395 5.07 -6.17 -16.65
C LEU A 395 5.13 -4.79 -16.00
N LEU A 396 3.99 -4.25 -15.58
CA LEU A 396 3.87 -2.92 -14.98
C LEU A 396 3.41 -2.94 -13.54
N GLY A 397 2.51 -3.86 -13.16
CA GLY A 397 2.00 -3.94 -11.81
C GLY A 397 1.18 -5.17 -11.52
N LEU A 398 1.13 -5.52 -10.23
CA LEU A 398 0.29 -6.57 -9.67
C LEU A 398 -0.37 -6.06 -8.40
N GLN A 399 -1.68 -6.27 -8.30
CA GLN A 399 -2.49 -6.03 -7.11
C GLN A 399 -3.10 -7.35 -6.67
N ALA A 400 -3.07 -7.62 -5.38
CA ALA A 400 -3.53 -8.87 -4.79
C ALA A 400 -4.28 -8.60 -3.49
N VAL A 401 -5.52 -9.08 -3.38
CA VAL A 401 -6.41 -8.89 -2.24
C VAL A 401 -7.11 -10.20 -1.93
N GLY A 402 -7.33 -10.50 -0.66
CA GLY A 402 -8.15 -11.63 -0.24
C GLY A 402 -7.70 -12.26 1.08
N PRO A 403 -8.49 -13.21 1.60
CA PRO A 403 -8.18 -13.89 2.86
C PRO A 403 -7.02 -14.89 2.76
N GLY A 404 -6.59 -15.26 1.55
CA GLY A 404 -5.47 -16.19 1.31
C GLY A 404 -4.11 -15.51 1.30
N ASP A 405 -3.05 -16.28 1.01
CA ASP A 405 -1.67 -15.78 0.92
C ASP A 405 -1.44 -15.03 -0.39
N VAL A 406 -1.57 -13.70 -0.34
CA VAL A 406 -1.33 -12.82 -1.48
C VAL A 406 0.12 -12.33 -1.56
N VAL A 407 0.80 -12.16 -0.41
CA VAL A 407 2.09 -11.47 -0.30
C VAL A 407 3.18 -12.18 -1.08
N LYS A 408 3.24 -13.50 -1.01
CA LYS A 408 4.22 -14.32 -1.72
C LYS A 408 4.25 -14.03 -3.24
N ARG A 409 3.07 -13.84 -3.87
CA ARG A 409 2.98 -13.56 -5.31
C ARG A 409 3.47 -12.17 -5.65
N VAL A 410 3.14 -11.21 -4.80
CA VAL A 410 3.58 -9.81 -4.95
C VAL A 410 5.09 -9.68 -4.75
N ASP A 411 5.67 -10.39 -3.79
CA ASP A 411 7.13 -10.39 -3.57
C ASP A 411 7.89 -10.95 -4.78
N ILE A 412 7.40 -12.04 -5.39
CA ILE A 412 8.00 -12.61 -6.59
C ILE A 412 7.85 -11.63 -7.77
N PHE A 413 6.66 -11.10 -7.96
CA PHE A 413 6.38 -10.17 -9.05
C PHE A 413 7.21 -8.89 -8.92
N SER A 414 7.48 -8.42 -7.72
CA SER A 414 8.36 -7.26 -7.48
C SER A 414 9.77 -7.48 -8.01
N GLN A 415 10.30 -8.71 -7.92
CA GLN A 415 11.62 -9.05 -8.46
C GLN A 415 11.62 -9.10 -9.99
N LEU A 416 10.51 -9.51 -10.61
CA LEU A 416 10.33 -9.43 -12.05
C LEU A 416 10.31 -7.98 -12.53
N LEU A 417 9.57 -7.10 -11.83
CA LEU A 417 9.55 -5.67 -12.14
C LEU A 417 10.95 -5.02 -12.05
N HIS A 418 11.73 -5.36 -11.04
CA HIS A 418 13.12 -4.89 -10.92
C HIS A 418 14.00 -5.30 -12.10
N ARG A 419 13.70 -6.40 -12.76
CA ARG A 419 14.40 -6.91 -13.94
C ARG A 419 13.77 -6.47 -15.26
N ARG A 420 12.73 -5.63 -15.22
CA ARG A 420 11.96 -5.19 -16.39
C ARG A 420 11.43 -6.37 -17.21
N ALA A 421 10.99 -7.43 -16.54
CA ALA A 421 10.47 -8.64 -17.12
C ALA A 421 9.20 -8.39 -17.95
N CYS A 422 8.89 -9.31 -18.87
CA CYS A 422 7.70 -9.32 -19.70
C CYS A 422 6.77 -10.51 -19.39
N LEU A 423 5.64 -10.64 -20.11
CA LEU A 423 4.68 -11.71 -19.90
C LEU A 423 5.31 -13.11 -20.05
N ASP A 424 6.26 -13.26 -20.96
CA ASP A 424 6.89 -14.56 -21.22
C ASP A 424 7.72 -15.05 -20.02
N ASP A 425 8.29 -14.12 -19.23
CA ASP A 425 9.03 -14.46 -18.01
C ASP A 425 8.15 -15.10 -16.93
N LEU A 426 6.82 -14.94 -17.00
CA LEU A 426 5.88 -15.60 -16.08
C LEU A 426 5.78 -17.10 -16.33
N PHE A 427 6.10 -17.57 -17.54
CA PHE A 427 6.08 -19.00 -17.90
C PHE A 427 7.32 -19.74 -17.41
N ASP A 428 8.40 -18.99 -17.19
CA ASP A 428 9.67 -19.53 -16.69
C ASP A 428 9.77 -19.50 -15.14
N LEU A 429 8.69 -19.07 -14.45
CA LEU A 429 8.67 -19.05 -12.99
C LEU A 429 8.63 -20.47 -12.42
N GLU A 430 9.73 -20.87 -11.82
CA GLU A 430 9.79 -22.08 -10.99
C GLU A 430 9.40 -21.74 -9.54
N MET A 431 8.16 -22.07 -9.19
CA MET A 431 7.63 -21.81 -7.85
C MET A 431 7.58 -23.08 -7.01
N ALA A 432 7.93 -22.95 -5.73
CA ALA A 432 7.85 -24.06 -4.80
C ALA A 432 6.40 -24.56 -4.68
N TYR A 433 6.19 -25.84 -5.03
CA TYR A 433 4.89 -26.49 -4.99
C TYR A 433 4.83 -27.64 -4.00
N SER A 434 3.81 -27.60 -3.18
CA SER A 434 3.22 -28.71 -2.48
C SER A 434 1.78 -28.30 -2.08
N PRO A 435 0.82 -29.22 -1.97
CA PRO A 435 -0.59 -28.88 -1.71
C PRO A 435 -0.84 -27.87 -0.58
N PRO A 436 -0.11 -27.89 0.56
CA PRO A 436 -0.29 -26.90 1.62
C PRO A 436 0.15 -25.47 1.28
N TYR A 437 0.94 -25.27 0.21
CA TYR A 437 1.59 -23.99 -0.07
C TYR A 437 1.17 -23.33 -1.37
N SER A 438 0.78 -24.11 -2.37
CA SER A 438 0.42 -23.58 -3.69
C SER A 438 -0.39 -24.60 -4.50
N SER A 439 -1.01 -24.14 -5.59
CA SER A 439 -1.50 -25.01 -6.67
C SER A 439 -0.33 -25.41 -7.59
N ALA A 440 -0.46 -26.50 -8.32
CA ALA A 440 0.57 -26.96 -9.27
C ALA A 440 0.86 -25.92 -10.36
N LEU A 441 -0.16 -25.22 -10.84
CA LEU A 441 -0.01 -24.00 -11.63
C LEU A 441 -0.30 -22.81 -10.71
N ASP A 442 0.74 -22.01 -10.44
CA ASP A 442 0.57 -20.83 -9.60
C ASP A 442 -0.30 -19.77 -10.30
N PRO A 443 -1.10 -19.00 -9.56
CA PRO A 443 -1.89 -17.90 -10.09
C PRO A 443 -1.14 -16.92 -11.01
N LEU A 444 0.15 -16.66 -10.80
CA LEU A 444 0.94 -15.79 -11.68
C LEU A 444 1.12 -16.40 -13.08
N PHE A 445 1.40 -17.69 -13.16
CA PHE A 445 1.46 -18.42 -14.44
C PHE A 445 0.11 -18.33 -15.17
N VAL A 446 -0.99 -18.56 -14.46
CA VAL A 446 -2.34 -18.52 -15.07
C VAL A 446 -2.70 -17.10 -15.54
N LEU A 447 -2.35 -16.05 -14.79
CA LEU A 447 -2.52 -14.67 -15.24
C LEU A 447 -1.71 -14.39 -16.51
N GLY A 448 -0.48 -14.89 -16.61
CA GLY A 448 0.34 -14.83 -17.82
C GLY A 448 -0.38 -15.48 -19.02
N CYS A 449 -0.95 -16.66 -18.82
CA CYS A 449 -1.74 -17.34 -19.86
C CYS A 449 -2.96 -16.52 -20.31
N ILE A 450 -3.71 -15.94 -19.37
CA ILE A 450 -4.88 -15.10 -19.69
C ILE A 450 -4.44 -13.88 -20.50
N ALA A 451 -3.37 -13.19 -20.08
CA ALA A 451 -2.84 -12.03 -20.79
C ALA A 451 -2.38 -12.37 -22.20
N LYS A 452 -1.64 -13.46 -22.36
CA LYS A 452 -1.14 -13.90 -23.66
C LYS A 452 -2.30 -14.27 -24.61
N ASN A 453 -3.28 -15.03 -24.11
CA ASN A 453 -4.47 -15.37 -24.88
C ASN A 453 -5.28 -14.13 -25.32
N GLN A 454 -5.29 -13.08 -24.49
CA GLN A 454 -5.92 -11.81 -24.83
C GLN A 454 -5.17 -11.06 -25.93
N GLU A 455 -3.84 -11.03 -25.88
CA GLU A 455 -2.99 -10.38 -26.89
C GLU A 455 -3.00 -11.16 -28.24
N GLU A 456 -3.19 -12.46 -28.21
CA GLU A 456 -3.40 -13.31 -29.39
C GLU A 456 -4.84 -13.25 -29.94
N ASP A 457 -5.68 -12.36 -29.40
CA ASP A 457 -7.11 -12.17 -29.75
C ASP A 457 -7.97 -13.46 -29.65
N LEU A 458 -7.54 -14.41 -28.81
CA LEU A 458 -8.31 -15.61 -28.57
C LEU A 458 -9.63 -15.30 -27.85
N VAL A 459 -9.57 -14.71 -26.68
CA VAL A 459 -10.75 -14.20 -25.94
C VAL A 459 -10.33 -13.06 -25.02
N LYS A 460 -11.13 -12.00 -24.94
CA LYS A 460 -10.90 -10.87 -24.02
C LYS A 460 -11.60 -11.08 -22.68
N ALA A 461 -10.87 -10.83 -21.59
CA ALA A 461 -11.45 -10.67 -20.29
C ALA A 461 -12.03 -9.25 -20.14
N ILE A 462 -13.19 -9.14 -19.50
CA ILE A 462 -13.73 -7.84 -19.05
C ILE A 462 -13.57 -7.69 -17.55
N SER A 463 -13.45 -6.45 -17.12
CA SER A 463 -13.35 -6.14 -15.69
C SER A 463 -14.54 -6.67 -14.90
N PRO A 464 -14.35 -7.26 -13.73
CA PRO A 464 -15.45 -7.64 -12.84
C PRO A 464 -16.31 -6.45 -12.41
N GLU A 465 -15.73 -5.25 -12.33
CA GLU A 465 -16.46 -4.02 -12.05
C GLU A 465 -17.54 -3.71 -13.10
N PHE A 466 -17.30 -4.09 -14.36
CA PHE A 466 -18.26 -3.86 -15.44
C PHE A 466 -19.64 -4.48 -15.16
N LEU A 467 -19.66 -5.66 -14.56
CA LEU A 467 -20.90 -6.31 -14.13
C LEU A 467 -21.41 -5.71 -12.80
N ALA A 468 -20.52 -5.47 -11.86
CA ALA A 468 -20.85 -5.00 -10.54
C ALA A 468 -21.45 -3.58 -10.52
N ALA A 469 -20.97 -2.69 -11.38
CA ALA A 469 -21.46 -1.31 -11.49
C ALA A 469 -22.75 -1.15 -12.30
N GLY A 470 -23.32 -2.23 -12.83
CA GLY A 470 -24.50 -2.16 -13.69
C GLY A 470 -24.27 -1.38 -15.00
N SER A 471 -23.01 -1.22 -15.41
CA SER A 471 -22.59 -0.38 -16.54
C SER A 471 -22.82 -1.03 -17.91
N ILE A 472 -23.52 -2.16 -17.96
CA ILE A 472 -23.75 -2.91 -19.20
C ILE A 472 -24.89 -2.21 -19.96
N THR A 473 -24.62 -1.84 -21.21
CA THR A 473 -25.57 -1.13 -22.08
C THR A 473 -26.28 -2.08 -23.04
N ASP A 474 -27.33 -1.59 -23.71
CA ASP A 474 -27.99 -2.27 -24.82
C ASP A 474 -26.96 -2.73 -25.87
N GLY A 475 -27.11 -3.96 -26.34
CA GLY A 475 -26.19 -4.58 -27.30
C GLY A 475 -25.34 -5.71 -26.72
N TYR A 476 -25.35 -5.90 -25.40
CA TYR A 476 -24.74 -7.06 -24.75
C TYR A 476 -25.79 -8.08 -24.30
N ILE A 477 -25.35 -9.32 -24.12
CA ILE A 477 -26.11 -10.41 -23.50
C ILE A 477 -25.21 -11.17 -22.56
N ILE A 478 -25.69 -11.48 -21.37
CA ILE A 478 -24.97 -12.30 -20.40
C ILE A 478 -25.33 -13.77 -20.65
N ILE A 479 -24.33 -14.63 -20.76
CA ILE A 479 -24.48 -16.09 -20.78
C ILE A 479 -23.91 -16.64 -19.47
N ASP A 480 -24.81 -16.97 -18.54
CA ASP A 480 -24.43 -17.58 -17.28
C ASP A 480 -24.33 -19.11 -17.43
N VAL A 481 -23.08 -19.60 -17.42
CA VAL A 481 -22.77 -21.02 -17.62
C VAL A 481 -22.62 -21.81 -16.31
N ARG A 482 -23.01 -21.23 -15.19
CA ARG A 482 -23.01 -21.87 -13.87
C ARG A 482 -24.15 -22.89 -13.76
N GLU A 483 -23.99 -23.84 -12.87
CA GLU A 483 -25.06 -24.77 -12.53
C GLU A 483 -26.16 -24.06 -11.71
N GLU A 484 -27.37 -24.60 -11.72
CA GLU A 484 -28.54 -24.00 -11.07
C GLU A 484 -28.31 -23.70 -9.59
N GLY A 485 -27.62 -24.61 -8.88
CA GLY A 485 -27.30 -24.42 -7.46
C GLY A 485 -26.38 -23.22 -7.21
N GLU A 486 -25.41 -23.00 -8.08
CA GLU A 486 -24.50 -21.84 -8.00
C GLU A 486 -25.25 -20.52 -8.24
N ARG A 487 -26.14 -20.51 -9.24
CA ARG A 487 -26.96 -19.31 -9.59
C ARG A 487 -27.94 -18.92 -8.49
N LYS A 488 -28.58 -19.92 -7.84
CA LYS A 488 -29.50 -19.66 -6.73
C LYS A 488 -28.81 -19.05 -5.50
N GLY A 489 -27.56 -19.46 -5.26
CA GLY A 489 -26.77 -18.97 -4.15
C GLY A 489 -26.21 -17.56 -4.36
N ASP A 490 -25.97 -17.18 -5.63
CA ASP A 490 -25.36 -15.90 -6.00
C ASP A 490 -25.92 -15.44 -7.35
N PRO A 491 -27.15 -14.88 -7.41
CA PRO A 491 -27.79 -14.45 -8.64
C PRO A 491 -27.05 -13.25 -9.26
N ILE A 492 -27.05 -13.18 -10.60
CA ILE A 492 -26.58 -12.00 -11.32
C ILE A 492 -27.66 -10.92 -11.26
N GLU A 493 -27.33 -9.81 -10.66
CA GLU A 493 -28.18 -8.61 -10.60
C GLU A 493 -27.71 -7.64 -11.70
N ALA A 494 -28.41 -7.60 -12.84
CA ALA A 494 -28.10 -6.70 -13.96
C ALA A 494 -29.41 -6.19 -14.56
N GLU A 495 -29.77 -4.95 -14.21
CA GLU A 495 -31.01 -4.32 -14.73
C GLU A 495 -30.91 -4.06 -16.24
N GLY A 496 -31.98 -4.36 -16.98
CA GLY A 496 -32.10 -4.05 -18.41
C GLY A 496 -31.31 -4.94 -19.36
N ILE A 497 -30.66 -6.02 -18.88
CA ILE A 497 -29.86 -6.94 -19.71
C ILE A 497 -30.49 -8.31 -19.76
N GLU A 498 -30.52 -8.88 -20.95
CA GLU A 498 -30.94 -10.26 -21.16
C GLU A 498 -29.88 -11.22 -20.60
N ILE A 499 -30.29 -12.13 -19.72
CA ILE A 499 -29.44 -13.17 -19.15
C ILE A 499 -29.93 -14.51 -19.67
N LEU A 500 -29.05 -15.25 -20.35
CA LEU A 500 -29.27 -16.63 -20.74
C LEU A 500 -28.63 -17.55 -19.69
N GLU A 501 -29.45 -18.20 -18.91
CA GLU A 501 -29.03 -19.17 -17.91
C GLU A 501 -28.92 -20.59 -18.54
N ILE A 502 -27.74 -20.92 -19.00
CA ILE A 502 -27.51 -22.21 -19.69
C ILE A 502 -26.21 -22.84 -19.13
N PRO A 503 -26.29 -23.92 -18.35
CA PRO A 503 -25.10 -24.62 -17.89
C PRO A 503 -24.13 -24.98 -19.01
N MET A 504 -22.83 -24.91 -18.74
CA MET A 504 -21.78 -25.13 -19.73
C MET A 504 -21.99 -26.40 -20.54
N THR A 505 -22.34 -27.51 -19.90
CA THR A 505 -22.55 -28.81 -20.52
C THR A 505 -23.72 -28.82 -21.53
N VAL A 506 -24.79 -28.08 -21.20
CA VAL A 506 -25.98 -27.95 -22.08
C VAL A 506 -25.66 -26.97 -23.22
N LEU A 507 -25.02 -25.86 -22.96
CA LEU A 507 -24.69 -24.84 -23.96
C LEU A 507 -23.82 -25.42 -25.09
N VAL A 508 -22.77 -26.16 -24.72
CA VAL A 508 -21.84 -26.78 -25.70
C VAL A 508 -22.60 -27.67 -26.71
N SER A 509 -23.65 -28.38 -26.29
CA SER A 509 -24.45 -29.18 -27.18
C SER A 509 -25.39 -28.38 -28.09
N LYS A 510 -25.63 -27.11 -27.77
CA LYS A 510 -26.56 -26.19 -28.47
C LYS A 510 -25.88 -25.11 -29.31
N LEU A 511 -24.56 -25.03 -29.31
CA LEU A 511 -23.82 -23.96 -29.99
C LEU A 511 -24.21 -23.77 -31.46
N SER A 512 -24.43 -24.85 -32.18
CA SER A 512 -24.81 -24.80 -33.61
C SER A 512 -26.21 -24.23 -33.88
N THR A 513 -27.05 -24.14 -32.88
CA THR A 513 -28.44 -23.63 -32.97
C THR A 513 -28.67 -22.37 -32.14
N LEU A 514 -27.62 -21.85 -31.51
CA LEU A 514 -27.70 -20.66 -30.64
C LEU A 514 -27.89 -19.41 -31.49
N ASP A 515 -28.91 -18.62 -31.17
CA ASP A 515 -29.15 -17.30 -31.76
C ASP A 515 -29.12 -16.24 -30.66
N LEU A 516 -28.13 -15.33 -30.73
CA LEU A 516 -27.95 -14.21 -29.79
C LEU A 516 -28.50 -12.89 -30.34
N LYS A 517 -29.27 -12.92 -31.43
CA LYS A 517 -29.94 -11.74 -32.01
C LYS A 517 -28.98 -10.56 -32.30
N GLY A 518 -27.74 -10.86 -32.67
CA GLY A 518 -26.70 -9.86 -32.96
C GLY A 518 -26.09 -9.19 -31.74
N LYS A 519 -26.44 -9.61 -30.52
CA LYS A 519 -25.85 -9.09 -29.28
C LYS A 519 -24.47 -9.67 -29.04
N LYS A 520 -23.63 -8.91 -28.31
CA LYS A 520 -22.27 -9.27 -27.89
C LYS A 520 -22.33 -10.10 -26.61
N PRO A 521 -21.92 -11.39 -26.63
CA PRO A 521 -22.00 -12.22 -25.44
C PRO A 521 -20.88 -11.94 -24.45
N ILE A 522 -21.28 -11.86 -23.18
CA ILE A 522 -20.39 -11.88 -22.02
C ILE A 522 -20.64 -13.18 -21.28
N VAL A 523 -19.66 -14.08 -21.30
CA VAL A 523 -19.79 -15.37 -20.63
C VAL A 523 -19.38 -15.26 -19.17
N VAL A 524 -20.26 -15.68 -18.28
CA VAL A 524 -20.07 -15.59 -16.83
C VAL A 524 -20.05 -16.99 -16.22
N CYS A 525 -19.08 -17.23 -15.35
CA CYS A 525 -19.03 -18.41 -14.49
C CYS A 525 -18.52 -18.03 -13.10
N HIS A 526 -18.28 -19.01 -12.25
CA HIS A 526 -17.88 -18.72 -10.87
C HIS A 526 -16.49 -18.05 -10.75
N ARG A 527 -15.45 -18.48 -11.51
CA ARG A 527 -14.07 -18.00 -11.38
C ARG A 527 -13.39 -17.58 -12.70
N GLY A 528 -14.10 -17.56 -13.81
CA GLY A 528 -13.56 -17.20 -15.13
C GLY A 528 -13.19 -18.39 -16.01
N VAL A 529 -12.75 -19.53 -15.50
CA VAL A 529 -12.25 -20.67 -16.28
C VAL A 529 -13.30 -21.25 -17.25
N ARG A 530 -14.47 -21.64 -16.75
CA ARG A 530 -15.59 -22.11 -17.60
C ARG A 530 -16.06 -21.02 -18.56
N GLY A 531 -16.02 -19.76 -18.10
CA GLY A 531 -16.36 -18.60 -18.93
C GLY A 531 -15.44 -18.46 -20.12
N TYR A 532 -14.12 -18.58 -19.92
CA TYR A 532 -13.12 -18.58 -20.98
C TYR A 532 -13.35 -19.71 -21.98
N GLU A 533 -13.51 -20.95 -21.50
CA GLU A 533 -13.72 -22.12 -22.36
C GLU A 533 -14.95 -21.96 -23.26
N VAL A 534 -16.05 -21.51 -22.72
CA VAL A 534 -17.29 -21.29 -23.49
C VAL A 534 -17.13 -20.09 -24.43
N ALA A 535 -16.52 -19.02 -24.00
CA ALA A 535 -16.28 -17.84 -24.84
C ALA A 535 -15.38 -18.19 -26.04
N ARG A 536 -14.37 -19.02 -25.85
CA ARG A 536 -13.51 -19.50 -26.94
C ARG A 536 -14.31 -20.33 -27.97
N ARG A 537 -15.18 -21.23 -27.49
CA ARG A 537 -16.04 -22.01 -28.36
C ARG A 537 -17.06 -21.16 -29.10
N LEU A 538 -17.66 -20.16 -28.47
CA LEU A 538 -18.58 -19.24 -29.12
C LEU A 538 -17.92 -18.49 -30.29
N LYS A 539 -16.65 -18.08 -30.17
CA LYS A 539 -15.90 -17.48 -31.28
C LYS A 539 -15.74 -18.45 -32.44
N ASP A 540 -15.47 -19.73 -32.17
CA ASP A 540 -15.39 -20.78 -33.22
C ASP A 540 -16.71 -21.00 -33.98
N TYR A 541 -17.84 -20.64 -33.38
CA TYR A 541 -19.17 -20.66 -33.99
C TYR A 541 -19.61 -19.31 -34.59
N GLY A 542 -18.69 -18.36 -34.74
CA GLY A 542 -18.92 -17.08 -35.43
C GLY A 542 -19.35 -15.92 -34.52
N PHE A 543 -19.38 -16.07 -33.19
CA PHE A 543 -19.66 -14.99 -32.24
C PHE A 543 -18.34 -14.26 -31.88
N GLU A 544 -17.75 -13.57 -32.86
CA GLU A 544 -16.41 -12.97 -32.75
C GLU A 544 -16.24 -11.98 -31.60
N GLN A 545 -17.30 -11.22 -31.24
CA GLN A 545 -17.27 -10.21 -30.19
C GLN A 545 -17.55 -10.78 -28.79
N THR A 546 -17.25 -12.07 -28.60
CA THR A 546 -17.43 -12.73 -27.30
C THR A 546 -16.31 -12.34 -26.33
N SER A 547 -16.69 -12.09 -25.10
CA SER A 547 -15.79 -11.88 -23.96
C SER A 547 -16.21 -12.74 -22.76
N PHE A 548 -15.38 -12.82 -21.75
CA PHE A 548 -15.74 -13.46 -20.49
C PHE A 548 -15.45 -12.55 -19.28
N LEU A 549 -16.14 -12.79 -18.19
CA LEU A 549 -15.96 -12.04 -16.95
C LEU A 549 -14.66 -12.46 -16.26
N GLY A 550 -13.70 -11.55 -16.19
CA GLY A 550 -12.43 -11.76 -15.48
C GLY A 550 -12.67 -12.02 -13.99
N GLY A 551 -12.05 -13.07 -13.44
CA GLY A 551 -12.26 -13.47 -12.05
C GLY A 551 -13.65 -14.07 -11.73
N GLY A 552 -14.65 -13.91 -12.62
CA GLY A 552 -15.99 -14.48 -12.47
C GLY A 552 -16.80 -13.91 -11.31
N MET A 553 -17.90 -14.58 -10.97
CA MET A 553 -18.82 -14.14 -9.92
C MET A 553 -18.20 -14.15 -8.52
N SER A 554 -17.22 -14.99 -8.24
CA SER A 554 -16.49 -14.95 -6.95
C SER A 554 -15.80 -13.61 -6.71
N PHE A 555 -15.31 -12.95 -7.77
CA PHE A 555 -14.74 -11.62 -7.67
C PHE A 555 -15.85 -10.56 -7.46
N VAL A 556 -16.91 -10.63 -8.26
CA VAL A 556 -18.06 -9.71 -8.15
C VAL A 556 -18.72 -9.82 -6.78
N GLY A 557 -19.01 -11.03 -6.30
CA GLY A 557 -19.61 -11.27 -4.99
C GLY A 557 -18.77 -10.73 -3.83
N ALA A 558 -17.43 -10.82 -3.95
CA ALA A 558 -16.53 -10.26 -2.95
C ALA A 558 -16.55 -8.73 -2.89
N MET A 559 -16.89 -8.05 -4.00
CA MET A 559 -17.02 -6.59 -4.07
C MET A 559 -18.41 -6.05 -3.70
N LYS A 560 -19.43 -6.89 -3.62
CA LYS A 560 -20.84 -6.49 -3.64
C LYS A 560 -21.20 -5.43 -2.59
N GLU A 561 -20.76 -5.59 -1.36
CA GLU A 561 -21.04 -4.65 -0.27
C GLU A 561 -20.26 -3.33 -0.42
N GLY A 562 -19.16 -3.34 -1.17
CA GLY A 562 -18.35 -2.15 -1.45
C GLY A 562 -18.94 -1.22 -2.52
N ILE A 563 -19.91 -1.68 -3.30
CA ILE A 563 -20.50 -0.94 -4.41
C ILE A 563 -21.54 0.10 -3.92
N GLY A 564 -22.15 -0.14 -2.76
CA GLY A 564 -23.18 0.67 -2.14
C GLY A 564 -22.72 2.05 -1.68
#